data_db0278969419372159e9277d191915bb
#
_entry.id   db0278969419372159e9277d191915bb
#
_cell.length_a   1.000
_cell.length_b   1.000
_cell.length_c   1.000
_cell.angle_alpha   90.00
_cell.angle_beta   90.00
_cell.angle_gamma   90.00
#
_symmetry.space_group_name_H-M   'P 1'
#
loop_
_entity.id
_entity.type
_entity.pdbx_description
1 polymer ?
#
loop_
_entity_poly.entity_id
_entity_poly.type
_entity_poly.pdbx_seq_one_letter_code
_entity_poly.pdbx_strand_id
1 'polypeptide(L)'
;MKNKRDLSRRNFLKNTSLGIGGGIVGTSMLSCSQASAGNRGKLPREVCIAAVDLTRLWPDSTRESRINRILLRMEDAVTVKPDLLCLPELFDTMWVNEEKPLAEVAEDEKVSGPVTSVIAEFANKHNCYVVCPVFTKSEGHFYNSSILIDRKGNISGVYHKIHPTKTECLPDNAYKGGGMTPGAFDQPAFETDFGKVGMLICYDTNWRDGWDNLRKKGAEVVMFSSAFPGGRILNYYAMRNSCYVMSSTGSDARIIDISGNDLAASTLDVRFAWETINLDKISTPAWTGKQIPDLVGKYGDRIKIKAWDYYDIMTIESRGPILKLTDLIKEFKIETKDILISTSEEAQIKNRL
;
A
#
# COMPACT_ATOMS: atom_id res chain seq x y z
N MET A 1 -30.34 52.31 15.08
CA MET A 1 -30.93 51.19 14.36
C MET A 1 -30.25 51.06 13.00
N LYS A 2 -29.35 50.10 12.80
CA LYS A 2 -28.67 49.85 11.51
C LYS A 2 -28.99 48.45 11.07
N ASN A 3 -29.65 48.34 9.91
CA ASN A 3 -30.04 47.12 9.23
C ASN A 3 -28.80 46.24 8.89
N LYS A 4 -28.77 45.03 9.38
CA LYS A 4 -27.88 43.95 8.88
C LYS A 4 -28.46 43.41 7.58
N ARG A 5 -27.78 43.61 6.47
CA ARG A 5 -28.09 42.95 5.18
C ARG A 5 -27.67 41.51 5.23
N ASP A 6 -28.65 40.66 5.10
CA ASP A 6 -28.49 39.20 4.99
C ASP A 6 -27.94 38.87 3.60
N LEU A 7 -26.67 38.40 3.52
CA LEU A 7 -26.00 37.97 2.28
C LEU A 7 -26.23 36.47 2.11
N SER A 8 -27.38 36.11 1.53
CA SER A 8 -27.64 34.73 1.16
C SER A 8 -26.91 34.37 -0.15
N ARG A 9 -26.38 33.15 -0.23
CA ARG A 9 -25.73 32.58 -1.42
C ARG A 9 -26.59 32.67 -2.69
N ARG A 10 -27.89 32.80 -2.57
CA ARG A 10 -28.84 32.93 -3.67
C ARG A 10 -28.78 34.29 -4.35
N ASN A 11 -28.34 35.35 -3.68
CA ASN A 11 -28.22 36.70 -4.21
C ASN A 11 -26.91 36.94 -4.98
N PHE A 12 -25.89 36.14 -4.73
CA PHE A 12 -24.61 36.20 -5.46
C PHE A 12 -24.76 35.72 -6.90
N LEU A 13 -25.56 34.68 -7.13
CA LEU A 13 -25.79 34.12 -8.48
C LEU A 13 -26.74 34.90 -9.37
N LYS A 14 -27.53 35.84 -8.84
CA LYS A 14 -28.46 36.66 -9.62
C LYS A 14 -27.86 37.94 -10.20
N ASN A 15 -26.69 38.36 -9.71
CA ASN A 15 -26.08 39.63 -10.14
C ASN A 15 -24.99 39.46 -11.23
N THR A 16 -24.79 38.24 -11.76
CA THR A 16 -23.82 37.98 -12.83
C THR A 16 -24.43 37.81 -14.20
N SER A 17 -25.74 38.06 -14.40
CA SER A 17 -26.42 37.83 -15.66
C SER A 17 -27.17 39.06 -16.22
N LEU A 18 -26.55 40.25 -16.19
CA LEU A 18 -27.07 41.40 -16.94
C LEU A 18 -25.94 42.37 -17.25
N GLY A 19 -25.46 42.33 -18.51
CA GLY A 19 -24.49 43.27 -19.03
C GLY A 19 -23.92 42.85 -20.38
N ILE A 20 -24.82 42.66 -21.40
CA ILE A 20 -24.37 42.58 -22.78
C ILE A 20 -24.61 43.96 -23.42
N GLY A 21 -23.55 44.68 -23.69
CA GLY A 21 -23.55 45.93 -24.44
C GLY A 21 -22.16 46.15 -25.05
N GLY A 22 -22.11 46.13 -26.38
CA GLY A 22 -21.00 46.04 -27.29
C GLY A 22 -19.74 46.91 -27.05
N GLY A 23 -18.61 46.32 -27.34
CA GLY A 23 -17.30 46.95 -27.45
C GLY A 23 -16.28 45.91 -27.87
N ILE A 24 -15.91 45.96 -29.17
CA ILE A 24 -14.79 45.17 -29.70
C ILE A 24 -13.50 45.72 -29.12
N VAL A 25 -12.91 45.04 -28.16
CA VAL A 25 -11.52 45.23 -27.73
C VAL A 25 -10.89 43.85 -27.66
N GLY A 26 -9.73 43.71 -28.28
CA GLY A 26 -9.00 42.48 -28.53
C GLY A 26 -8.86 41.59 -27.29
N THR A 27 -9.46 40.44 -27.35
CA THR A 27 -9.23 39.36 -26.43
C THR A 27 -7.85 38.77 -26.67
N SER A 28 -6.84 39.23 -25.91
CA SER A 28 -5.72 38.37 -25.61
C SER A 28 -6.30 37.17 -24.85
N MET A 29 -6.60 36.09 -25.58
CA MET A 29 -6.80 34.80 -24.94
C MET A 29 -5.54 34.48 -24.17
N LEU A 30 -5.58 34.69 -22.88
CA LEU A 30 -4.79 33.89 -21.97
C LEU A 30 -5.29 32.45 -22.15
N SER A 31 -4.76 31.80 -23.18
CA SER A 31 -4.76 30.35 -23.22
C SER A 31 -3.99 29.91 -21.97
N CYS A 32 -4.72 29.62 -20.90
CA CYS A 32 -4.24 28.63 -19.94
C CYS A 32 -3.95 27.41 -20.81
N SER A 33 -2.71 27.29 -21.24
CA SER A 33 -2.20 26.04 -21.77
C SER A 33 -2.43 25.04 -20.64
N GLN A 34 -3.50 24.24 -20.75
CA GLN A 34 -3.46 22.91 -20.19
C GLN A 34 -2.15 22.36 -20.73
N ALA A 35 -1.13 22.37 -19.87
CA ALA A 35 0.07 21.61 -20.12
C ALA A 35 -0.46 20.21 -20.39
N SER A 36 -0.50 19.85 -21.68
CA SER A 36 -0.74 18.49 -22.09
C SER A 36 0.15 17.66 -21.18
N ALA A 37 -0.45 16.77 -20.41
CA ALA A 37 0.28 15.67 -19.79
C ALA A 37 0.89 14.93 -20.99
N GLY A 38 2.04 15.43 -21.44
CA GLY A 38 2.83 14.81 -22.49
C GLY A 38 3.00 13.39 -22.04
N ASN A 39 2.81 12.46 -22.93
CA ASN A 39 2.98 11.03 -22.75
C ASN A 39 4.40 10.79 -22.22
N ARG A 40 4.61 11.03 -20.91
CA ARG A 40 5.84 10.70 -20.20
C ARG A 40 5.83 9.19 -20.14
N GLY A 41 6.75 8.56 -20.86
CA GLY A 41 6.95 7.13 -20.75
C GLY A 41 7.02 6.72 -19.27
N LYS A 42 6.55 5.51 -18.93
CA LYS A 42 6.63 4.92 -17.59
C LYS A 42 8.07 5.08 -17.05
N LEU A 43 8.22 5.60 -15.85
CA LEU A 43 9.53 5.68 -15.21
C LEU A 43 10.04 4.28 -14.86
N PRO A 44 11.36 4.06 -14.79
CA PRO A 44 11.93 2.71 -14.62
C PRO A 44 11.44 1.98 -13.37
N ARG A 45 11.06 2.73 -12.32
CA ARG A 45 10.61 2.18 -11.04
C ARG A 45 9.18 2.59 -10.66
N GLU A 46 8.37 2.95 -11.65
CA GLU A 46 6.93 3.12 -11.45
C GLU A 46 6.23 1.75 -11.40
N VAL A 47 5.41 1.57 -10.38
CA VAL A 47 4.69 0.34 -10.10
C VAL A 47 3.23 0.68 -9.81
N CYS A 48 2.30 0.10 -10.53
CA CYS A 48 0.87 0.21 -10.22
C CYS A 48 0.51 -0.85 -9.18
N ILE A 49 0.05 -0.43 -8.01
CA ILE A 49 -0.36 -1.32 -6.93
C ILE A 49 -1.85 -1.16 -6.64
N ALA A 50 -2.53 -2.26 -6.33
CA ALA A 50 -3.96 -2.27 -6.02
C ALA A 50 -4.27 -3.20 -4.85
N ALA A 51 -5.15 -2.76 -3.95
CA ALA A 51 -5.65 -3.52 -2.81
C ALA A 51 -7.17 -3.62 -2.86
N VAL A 52 -7.70 -4.81 -2.63
CA VAL A 52 -9.16 -5.09 -2.64
C VAL A 52 -9.68 -5.13 -1.20
N ASP A 53 -10.92 -4.71 -0.96
CA ASP A 53 -11.60 -4.87 0.33
C ASP A 53 -12.77 -5.86 0.28
N LEU A 54 -13.27 -6.27 1.46
CA LEU A 54 -14.45 -7.13 1.60
C LEU A 54 -15.72 -6.35 1.97
N THR A 55 -15.69 -5.01 1.99
CA THR A 55 -16.84 -4.21 2.42
C THR A 55 -18.11 -4.59 1.69
N ARG A 56 -19.22 -4.74 2.42
CA ARG A 56 -20.52 -5.18 1.91
C ARG A 56 -20.53 -6.58 1.27
N LEU A 57 -19.50 -7.39 1.47
CA LEU A 57 -19.66 -8.82 1.28
C LEU A 57 -20.34 -9.38 2.54
N TRP A 58 -21.61 -9.73 2.38
CA TRP A 58 -22.36 -10.44 3.41
C TRP A 58 -21.78 -11.84 3.61
N PRO A 59 -22.04 -12.48 4.74
CA PRO A 59 -21.63 -13.85 4.92
C PRO A 59 -22.07 -14.69 3.72
N ASP A 60 -21.13 -15.43 3.15
CA ASP A 60 -21.41 -16.39 2.11
C ASP A 60 -21.82 -17.73 2.72
N SER A 61 -22.67 -18.48 2.03
CA SER A 61 -23.08 -19.81 2.49
C SER A 61 -21.92 -20.81 2.38
N THR A 62 -21.08 -20.67 1.36
CA THR A 62 -19.96 -21.58 1.07
C THR A 62 -18.67 -20.82 0.77
N ARG A 63 -17.53 -21.49 0.97
CA ARG A 63 -16.20 -21.00 0.60
C ARG A 63 -16.11 -20.74 -0.90
N GLU A 64 -16.68 -21.60 -1.73
CA GLU A 64 -16.69 -21.43 -3.19
C GLU A 64 -17.42 -20.15 -3.61
N SER A 65 -18.61 -19.90 -3.05
CA SER A 65 -19.36 -18.66 -3.30
C SER A 65 -18.53 -17.42 -2.96
N ARG A 66 -17.80 -17.45 -1.83
CA ARG A 66 -16.92 -16.38 -1.41
C ARG A 66 -15.77 -16.16 -2.40
N ILE A 67 -15.10 -17.20 -2.85
CA ILE A 67 -14.01 -17.13 -3.82
C ILE A 67 -14.51 -16.51 -5.13
N ASN A 68 -15.65 -16.95 -5.64
CA ASN A 68 -16.24 -16.40 -6.86
C ASN A 68 -16.52 -14.88 -6.74
N ARG A 69 -17.01 -14.42 -5.59
CA ARG A 69 -17.26 -12.98 -5.36
C ARG A 69 -15.98 -12.16 -5.24
N ILE A 70 -14.92 -12.72 -4.67
CA ILE A 70 -13.62 -12.07 -4.63
C ILE A 70 -13.01 -11.97 -6.03
N LEU A 71 -13.12 -13.02 -6.84
CA LEU A 71 -12.64 -12.99 -8.23
C LEU A 71 -13.31 -11.87 -9.03
N LEU A 72 -14.61 -11.63 -8.86
CA LEU A 72 -15.29 -10.50 -9.51
C LEU A 72 -14.68 -9.16 -9.10
N ARG A 73 -14.36 -8.97 -7.81
CA ARG A 73 -13.67 -7.74 -7.35
C ARG A 73 -12.26 -7.60 -7.88
N MET A 74 -11.56 -8.72 -7.99
CA MET A 74 -10.23 -8.73 -8.59
C MET A 74 -10.30 -8.36 -10.08
N GLU A 75 -11.32 -8.83 -10.82
CA GLU A 75 -11.55 -8.42 -12.23
C GLU A 75 -11.86 -6.92 -12.34
N ASP A 76 -12.56 -6.32 -11.38
CA ASP A 76 -12.71 -4.87 -11.33
C ASP A 76 -11.37 -4.16 -11.10
N ALA A 77 -10.56 -4.67 -10.18
CA ALA A 77 -9.28 -4.07 -9.84
C ALA A 77 -8.22 -4.17 -10.97
N VAL A 78 -8.23 -5.22 -11.79
CA VAL A 78 -7.27 -5.35 -12.90
C VAL A 78 -7.53 -4.41 -14.07
N THR A 79 -8.64 -3.69 -14.07
CA THR A 79 -8.91 -2.63 -15.06
C THR A 79 -7.85 -1.52 -15.04
N VAL A 80 -7.19 -1.30 -13.90
CA VAL A 80 -6.06 -0.36 -13.75
C VAL A 80 -4.70 -0.99 -14.07
N LYS A 81 -4.66 -2.27 -14.47
CA LYS A 81 -3.44 -3.03 -14.82
C LYS A 81 -2.37 -3.00 -13.73
N PRO A 82 -2.70 -3.46 -12.52
CA PRO A 82 -1.75 -3.44 -11.42
C PRO A 82 -0.56 -4.38 -11.67
N ASP A 83 0.60 -3.98 -11.22
CA ASP A 83 1.79 -4.84 -11.13
C ASP A 83 1.69 -5.78 -9.92
N LEU A 84 0.99 -5.35 -8.85
CA LEU A 84 0.79 -6.09 -7.60
C LEU A 84 -0.62 -5.87 -7.08
N LEU A 85 -1.32 -6.96 -6.77
CA LEU A 85 -2.67 -6.96 -6.17
C LEU A 85 -2.61 -7.63 -4.79
N CYS A 86 -3.25 -7.02 -3.78
CA CYS A 86 -3.34 -7.56 -2.43
C CYS A 86 -4.79 -7.90 -2.06
N LEU A 87 -4.97 -9.07 -1.45
CA LEU A 87 -6.25 -9.55 -0.94
C LEU A 87 -6.31 -9.45 0.59
N PRO A 88 -7.52 -9.36 1.18
CA PRO A 88 -7.70 -9.33 2.63
C PRO A 88 -7.35 -10.66 3.30
N GLU A 89 -7.00 -10.61 4.58
CA GLU A 89 -6.70 -11.78 5.42
C GLU A 89 -7.82 -12.84 5.31
N LEU A 90 -7.42 -14.10 5.03
CA LEU A 90 -8.33 -15.25 5.00
C LEU A 90 -9.62 -14.98 4.21
N PHE A 91 -9.50 -14.28 3.10
CA PHE A 91 -10.62 -13.79 2.28
C PHE A 91 -11.59 -14.89 1.86
N ASP A 92 -11.13 -16.12 1.80
CA ASP A 92 -11.86 -17.31 1.34
C ASP A 92 -12.68 -17.99 2.45
N THR A 93 -12.29 -17.80 3.72
CA THR A 93 -12.92 -18.44 4.88
C THR A 93 -13.56 -17.47 5.85
N MET A 94 -13.11 -16.21 5.86
CA MET A 94 -13.64 -15.20 6.77
C MET A 94 -15.10 -14.87 6.46
N TRP A 95 -15.95 -14.92 7.49
CA TRP A 95 -17.40 -14.66 7.40
C TRP A 95 -18.11 -15.56 6.37
N VAL A 96 -17.67 -16.81 6.27
CA VAL A 96 -18.33 -17.87 5.53
C VAL A 96 -19.10 -18.74 6.52
N ASN A 97 -20.37 -19.04 6.21
CA ASN A 97 -21.22 -19.86 7.11
C ASN A 97 -20.85 -21.35 7.09
N GLU A 98 -20.18 -21.80 6.04
CA GLU A 98 -19.69 -23.17 5.93
C GLU A 98 -18.48 -23.37 6.88
N GLU A 99 -18.69 -24.07 7.99
CA GLU A 99 -17.62 -24.43 8.89
C GLU A 99 -16.93 -25.72 8.43
N LYS A 100 -15.64 -25.64 8.15
CA LYS A 100 -14.79 -26.80 7.84
C LYS A 100 -13.61 -26.88 8.80
N PRO A 101 -13.13 -28.09 9.14
CA PRO A 101 -11.90 -28.25 9.91
C PRO A 101 -10.72 -27.56 9.23
N LEU A 102 -9.81 -26.99 10.01
CA LEU A 102 -8.61 -26.33 9.49
C LEU A 102 -7.79 -27.26 8.59
N ALA A 103 -7.74 -28.54 8.90
CA ALA A 103 -7.04 -29.56 8.08
C ALA A 103 -7.60 -29.70 6.65
N GLU A 104 -8.89 -29.36 6.43
CA GLU A 104 -9.53 -29.43 5.11
C GLU A 104 -9.38 -28.13 4.31
N VAL A 105 -9.26 -26.98 4.98
CA VAL A 105 -9.17 -25.69 4.33
C VAL A 105 -7.74 -25.20 4.14
N ALA A 106 -6.79 -25.66 4.97
CA ALA A 106 -5.39 -25.27 4.89
C ALA A 106 -4.71 -25.88 3.65
N GLU A 107 -4.07 -25.03 2.86
CA GLU A 107 -3.37 -25.41 1.64
C GLU A 107 -1.89 -25.70 1.91
N ASP A 108 -1.27 -26.50 1.06
CA ASP A 108 0.18 -26.70 1.12
C ASP A 108 0.91 -25.42 0.68
N GLU A 109 1.97 -25.06 1.38
CA GLU A 109 2.71 -23.82 1.07
C GLU A 109 3.65 -23.93 -0.13
N LYS A 110 3.92 -25.15 -0.61
CA LYS A 110 4.83 -25.42 -1.74
C LYS A 110 4.08 -25.81 -3.00
N VAL A 111 2.85 -26.28 -2.86
CA VAL A 111 2.03 -26.78 -3.97
C VAL A 111 0.69 -26.07 -3.94
N SER A 112 0.34 -25.44 -5.05
CA SER A 112 -0.93 -24.74 -5.16
C SER A 112 -2.12 -25.65 -4.87
N GLY A 113 -2.88 -25.29 -3.86
CA GLY A 113 -4.14 -25.92 -3.50
C GLY A 113 -5.34 -25.34 -4.27
N PRO A 114 -6.57 -25.66 -3.88
CA PRO A 114 -7.77 -25.22 -4.61
C PRO A 114 -7.91 -23.71 -4.75
N VAL A 115 -7.60 -22.92 -3.71
CA VAL A 115 -7.72 -21.46 -3.74
C VAL A 115 -6.49 -20.85 -4.41
N THR A 116 -5.29 -21.25 -4.00
CA THR A 116 -4.05 -20.73 -4.57
C THR A 116 -3.93 -21.02 -6.06
N SER A 117 -4.44 -22.15 -6.57
CA SER A 117 -4.47 -22.45 -8.02
C SER A 117 -5.32 -21.45 -8.80
N VAL A 118 -6.53 -21.13 -8.31
CA VAL A 118 -7.41 -20.15 -8.95
C VAL A 118 -6.77 -18.76 -8.97
N ILE A 119 -6.13 -18.37 -7.88
CA ILE A 119 -5.42 -17.08 -7.80
C ILE A 119 -4.16 -17.09 -8.67
N ALA A 120 -3.48 -18.23 -8.81
CA ALA A 120 -2.32 -18.41 -9.70
C ALA A 120 -2.71 -18.26 -11.18
N GLU A 121 -3.83 -18.85 -11.59
CA GLU A 121 -4.39 -18.66 -12.94
C GLU A 121 -4.74 -17.19 -13.19
N PHE A 122 -5.33 -16.51 -12.21
CA PHE A 122 -5.63 -15.09 -12.28
C PHE A 122 -4.36 -14.24 -12.42
N ALA A 123 -3.35 -14.48 -11.59
CA ALA A 123 -2.07 -13.78 -11.64
C ALA A 123 -1.40 -13.91 -13.03
N ASN A 124 -1.39 -15.13 -13.58
CA ASN A 124 -0.85 -15.40 -14.92
C ASN A 124 -1.68 -14.70 -16.01
N LYS A 125 -3.00 -14.85 -15.98
CA LYS A 125 -3.90 -14.22 -16.97
C LYS A 125 -3.71 -12.71 -17.05
N HIS A 126 -3.56 -12.04 -15.90
CA HIS A 126 -3.46 -10.59 -15.83
C HIS A 126 -2.02 -10.05 -15.72
N ASN A 127 -1.02 -10.94 -15.75
CA ASN A 127 0.40 -10.61 -15.67
C ASN A 127 0.75 -9.71 -14.47
N CYS A 128 0.21 -10.03 -13.28
CA CYS A 128 0.44 -9.30 -12.04
C CYS A 128 0.86 -10.23 -10.91
N TYR A 129 1.60 -9.70 -9.93
CA TYR A 129 1.77 -10.39 -8.66
C TYR A 129 0.47 -10.32 -7.85
N VAL A 130 0.17 -11.38 -7.09
CA VAL A 130 -0.98 -11.39 -6.18
C VAL A 130 -0.56 -11.88 -4.80
N VAL A 131 -0.93 -11.14 -3.76
CA VAL A 131 -0.84 -11.61 -2.38
C VAL A 131 -2.14 -12.32 -2.03
N CYS A 132 -2.03 -13.62 -1.72
CA CYS A 132 -3.12 -14.53 -1.45
C CYS A 132 -3.08 -14.99 0.02
N PRO A 133 -3.82 -14.35 0.93
CA PRO A 133 -3.84 -14.71 2.34
C PRO A 133 -4.81 -15.87 2.61
N VAL A 134 -4.28 -17.02 2.97
CA VAL A 134 -5.02 -18.26 3.24
C VAL A 134 -4.45 -19.01 4.46
N PHE A 135 -5.18 -19.98 4.96
CA PHE A 135 -4.60 -20.95 5.87
C PHE A 135 -3.65 -21.87 5.12
N THR A 136 -2.47 -22.08 5.69
CA THR A 136 -1.52 -23.04 5.15
C THR A 136 -1.14 -24.13 6.16
N LYS A 137 -0.62 -25.23 5.64
CA LYS A 137 -0.03 -26.32 6.43
C LYS A 137 1.36 -26.64 5.93
N SER A 138 2.29 -26.80 6.89
CA SER A 138 3.67 -27.18 6.64
C SER A 138 4.19 -27.99 7.82
N GLU A 139 4.85 -29.12 7.57
CA GLU A 139 5.49 -29.97 8.59
C GLU A 139 4.58 -30.33 9.79
N GLY A 140 3.29 -30.54 9.52
CA GLY A 140 2.30 -30.88 10.55
C GLY A 140 1.75 -29.68 11.34
N HIS A 141 2.14 -28.47 11.02
CA HIS A 141 1.67 -27.24 11.62
C HIS A 141 0.72 -26.46 10.70
N PHE A 142 -0.19 -25.71 11.30
CA PHE A 142 -1.08 -24.80 10.59
C PHE A 142 -0.71 -23.35 10.84
N TYR A 143 -0.82 -22.54 9.79
CA TYR A 143 -0.47 -21.11 9.83
C TYR A 143 -1.57 -20.26 9.19
N ASN A 144 -1.70 -19.04 9.68
CA ASN A 144 -2.33 -17.95 8.96
C ASN A 144 -1.25 -17.32 8.08
N SER A 145 -1.37 -17.44 6.78
CA SER A 145 -0.26 -17.12 5.85
C SER A 145 -0.68 -16.17 4.75
N SER A 146 0.28 -15.41 4.23
CA SER A 146 0.17 -14.69 2.97
C SER A 146 1.12 -15.31 1.96
N ILE A 147 0.59 -15.77 0.84
CA ILE A 147 1.35 -16.36 -0.26
C ILE A 147 1.53 -15.30 -1.35
N LEU A 148 2.77 -15.02 -1.73
CA LEU A 148 3.08 -14.20 -2.90
C LEU A 148 3.12 -15.08 -4.14
N ILE A 149 2.23 -14.80 -5.08
CA ILE A 149 2.14 -15.48 -6.38
C ILE A 149 2.70 -14.55 -7.45
N ASP A 150 3.62 -15.05 -8.26
CA ASP A 150 4.26 -14.27 -9.32
C ASP A 150 3.39 -14.13 -10.57
N ARG A 151 3.86 -13.33 -11.54
CA ARG A 151 3.16 -13.07 -12.82
C ARG A 151 2.95 -14.32 -13.70
N LYS A 152 3.63 -15.43 -13.37
CA LYS A 152 3.49 -16.72 -14.08
C LYS A 152 2.58 -17.70 -13.32
N GLY A 153 2.07 -17.29 -12.16
CA GLY A 153 1.26 -18.13 -11.28
C GLY A 153 2.09 -19.05 -10.38
N ASN A 154 3.38 -18.82 -10.20
CA ASN A 154 4.18 -19.61 -9.28
C ASN A 154 4.15 -19.00 -7.87
N ILE A 155 4.21 -19.85 -6.84
CA ILE A 155 4.48 -19.41 -5.48
C ILE A 155 5.91 -18.89 -5.41
N SER A 156 6.07 -17.58 -5.17
CA SER A 156 7.37 -16.90 -5.10
C SER A 156 7.75 -16.52 -3.66
N GLY A 157 6.83 -16.66 -2.71
CA GLY A 157 7.10 -16.40 -1.30
C GLY A 157 5.93 -16.77 -0.40
N VAL A 158 6.25 -17.12 0.84
CA VAL A 158 5.26 -17.39 1.89
C VAL A 158 5.67 -16.67 3.15
N TYR A 159 4.72 -15.94 3.73
CA TYR A 159 4.81 -15.29 5.02
C TYR A 159 3.85 -15.95 5.98
N HIS A 160 4.31 -16.31 7.16
CA HIS A 160 3.48 -16.80 8.27
C HIS A 160 3.27 -15.68 9.29
N LYS A 161 2.03 -15.45 9.68
CA LYS A 161 1.67 -14.46 10.70
C LYS A 161 2.51 -14.65 11.96
N ILE A 162 3.32 -13.65 12.28
CA ILE A 162 4.25 -13.71 13.44
C ILE A 162 3.45 -13.73 14.75
N HIS A 163 2.40 -12.90 14.80
CA HIS A 163 1.59 -12.68 15.99
C HIS A 163 0.12 -13.07 15.78
N PRO A 164 -0.21 -14.38 15.78
CA PRO A 164 -1.61 -14.80 15.85
C PRO A 164 -2.26 -14.27 17.13
N THR A 165 -3.56 -14.02 17.10
CA THR A 165 -4.32 -13.67 18.31
C THR A 165 -4.33 -14.85 19.29
N LYS A 166 -4.65 -14.57 20.56
CA LYS A 166 -4.85 -15.64 21.55
C LYS A 166 -5.83 -16.72 21.05
N THR A 167 -6.91 -16.29 20.41
CA THR A 167 -7.96 -17.20 19.90
C THR A 167 -7.45 -18.09 18.78
N GLU A 168 -6.61 -17.55 17.88
CA GLU A 168 -5.99 -18.33 16.80
C GLU A 168 -5.04 -19.39 17.32
N CYS A 169 -4.35 -19.14 18.44
CA CYS A 169 -3.39 -20.08 19.04
C CYS A 169 -4.03 -21.20 19.86
N LEU A 170 -5.30 -21.07 20.29
CA LEU A 170 -5.93 -22.07 21.15
C LEU A 170 -6.30 -23.31 20.35
N PRO A 171 -5.98 -24.53 20.86
CA PRO A 171 -6.31 -25.80 20.18
C PRO A 171 -7.80 -26.01 19.93
N ASP A 172 -8.64 -25.50 20.82
CA ASP A 172 -10.11 -25.65 20.81
C ASP A 172 -10.82 -24.42 20.25
N ASN A 173 -10.14 -23.62 19.44
CA ASN A 173 -10.75 -22.45 18.84
C ASN A 173 -11.82 -22.82 17.79
N ALA A 174 -12.53 -21.82 17.24
CA ALA A 174 -13.58 -21.98 16.23
C ALA A 174 -13.14 -22.70 14.93
N TYR A 175 -11.84 -22.84 14.71
CA TYR A 175 -11.28 -23.50 13.53
C TYR A 175 -11.17 -25.04 13.68
N LYS A 176 -11.87 -25.63 14.54
CA LYS A 176 -12.05 -27.10 14.77
C LYS A 176 -10.90 -27.95 14.19
N GLY A 177 -9.84 -28.13 14.90
CA GLY A 177 -8.78 -29.04 14.48
C GLY A 177 -7.36 -28.64 14.81
N GLY A 178 -7.19 -27.61 15.59
CA GLY A 178 -5.86 -27.22 16.10
C GLY A 178 -5.66 -25.71 16.08
N GLY A 179 -4.81 -25.24 16.97
CA GLY A 179 -4.35 -23.88 17.04
C GLY A 179 -3.39 -23.57 15.90
N MET A 180 -3.27 -22.29 15.55
CA MET A 180 -2.27 -21.83 14.61
C MET A 180 -0.92 -21.68 15.27
N THR A 181 0.09 -22.07 14.55
CA THR A 181 1.49 -21.88 14.94
C THR A 181 1.89 -20.45 14.59
N PRO A 182 2.50 -19.68 15.52
CA PRO A 182 3.12 -18.40 15.20
C PRO A 182 4.25 -18.56 14.19
N GLY A 183 4.35 -17.64 13.25
CA GLY A 183 5.48 -17.56 12.33
C GLY A 183 6.78 -17.18 13.03
N ALA A 184 7.90 -17.46 12.41
CA ALA A 184 9.20 -17.04 12.92
C ALA A 184 9.31 -15.51 12.91
N PHE A 185 10.08 -14.93 13.86
CA PHE A 185 10.31 -13.48 13.89
C PHE A 185 11.11 -12.99 12.67
N ASP A 186 12.04 -13.81 12.19
CA ASP A 186 12.89 -13.47 11.04
C ASP A 186 12.23 -13.85 9.71
N GLN A 187 11.11 -13.21 9.37
CA GLN A 187 10.45 -13.40 8.10
C GLN A 187 11.20 -12.71 6.96
N PRO A 188 11.23 -13.30 5.75
CA PRO A 188 11.91 -12.69 4.59
C PRO A 188 11.16 -11.48 4.04
N ALA A 189 11.90 -10.61 3.35
CA ALA A 189 11.36 -9.79 2.28
C ALA A 189 11.58 -10.51 0.94
N PHE A 190 10.68 -10.32 -0.01
CA PHE A 190 10.62 -11.09 -1.25
C PHE A 190 11.02 -10.21 -2.43
N GLU A 191 11.84 -10.76 -3.33
CA GLU A 191 12.21 -10.10 -4.58
C GLU A 191 11.06 -10.20 -5.61
N THR A 192 10.80 -9.11 -6.30
CA THR A 192 9.93 -9.05 -7.47
C THR A 192 10.69 -8.44 -8.64
N ASP A 193 10.09 -8.42 -9.83
CA ASP A 193 10.71 -7.79 -11.01
C ASP A 193 10.76 -6.26 -10.95
N PHE A 194 10.09 -5.63 -9.95
CA PHE A 194 10.06 -4.18 -9.78
C PHE A 194 10.73 -3.70 -8.49
N GLY A 195 10.96 -4.57 -7.51
CA GLY A 195 11.54 -4.21 -6.22
C GLY A 195 11.29 -5.24 -5.14
N LYS A 196 11.66 -4.91 -3.93
CA LYS A 196 11.55 -5.82 -2.78
C LYS A 196 10.28 -5.52 -1.99
N VAL A 197 9.51 -6.57 -1.67
CA VAL A 197 8.23 -6.47 -0.98
C VAL A 197 8.23 -7.26 0.33
N GLY A 198 7.43 -6.81 1.30
CA GLY A 198 7.20 -7.50 2.56
C GLY A 198 5.72 -7.77 2.78
N MET A 199 5.39 -8.74 3.62
CA MET A 199 4.02 -9.08 4.00
C MET A 199 3.87 -9.10 5.51
N LEU A 200 2.74 -8.58 6.02
CA LEU A 200 2.32 -8.63 7.41
C LEU A 200 0.80 -8.87 7.48
N ILE A 201 0.33 -9.48 8.56
CA ILE A 201 -1.07 -9.86 8.70
C ILE A 201 -1.65 -9.28 10.00
N CYS A 202 -2.70 -8.44 9.86
CA CYS A 202 -3.65 -8.06 10.88
C CYS A 202 -3.02 -7.69 12.25
N TYR A 203 -3.03 -8.64 13.18
CA TYR A 203 -2.60 -8.45 14.56
C TYR A 203 -1.10 -8.12 14.70
N ASP A 204 -0.30 -8.36 13.65
CA ASP A 204 1.12 -7.97 13.59
C ASP A 204 1.33 -6.45 13.76
N THR A 205 0.30 -5.62 13.52
CA THR A 205 0.40 -4.16 13.74
C THR A 205 0.67 -3.77 15.19
N ASN A 206 0.41 -4.64 16.16
CA ASN A 206 0.61 -4.32 17.57
C ASN A 206 2.08 -4.38 17.99
N TRP A 207 2.95 -4.95 17.17
CA TRP A 207 4.40 -5.09 17.43
C TRP A 207 5.21 -4.45 16.32
N ARG A 208 6.38 -3.95 16.70
CA ARG A 208 7.30 -3.28 15.78
C ARG A 208 8.25 -4.23 15.07
N ASP A 209 8.47 -5.39 15.62
CA ASP A 209 9.50 -6.36 15.20
C ASP A 209 9.37 -6.78 13.74
N GLY A 210 8.17 -7.16 13.28
CA GLY A 210 7.91 -7.51 11.89
C GLY A 210 8.19 -6.33 10.93
N TRP A 211 7.74 -5.11 11.29
CA TRP A 211 7.96 -3.90 10.51
C TRP A 211 9.45 -3.51 10.44
N ASP A 212 10.13 -3.51 11.60
CA ASP A 212 11.55 -3.17 11.68
C ASP A 212 12.42 -4.23 10.97
N ASN A 213 12.02 -5.52 11.01
CA ASN A 213 12.68 -6.60 10.26
C ASN A 213 12.56 -6.39 8.73
N LEU A 214 11.36 -6.12 8.22
CA LEU A 214 11.15 -5.87 6.80
C LEU A 214 11.94 -4.66 6.31
N ARG A 215 12.01 -3.57 7.10
CA ARG A 215 12.86 -2.42 6.80
C ARG A 215 14.33 -2.82 6.68
N LYS A 216 14.87 -3.57 7.66
CA LYS A 216 16.27 -4.04 7.64
C LYS A 216 16.57 -4.88 6.40
N LYS A 217 15.59 -5.62 5.91
CA LYS A 217 15.67 -6.43 4.70
C LYS A 217 15.42 -5.67 3.42
N GLY A 218 15.12 -4.37 3.51
CA GLY A 218 14.98 -3.45 2.38
C GLY A 218 13.65 -3.56 1.65
N ALA A 219 12.57 -3.97 2.33
CA ALA A 219 11.22 -3.95 1.75
C ALA A 219 10.80 -2.50 1.42
N GLU A 220 10.42 -2.27 0.17
CA GLU A 220 9.99 -0.96 -0.34
C GLU A 220 8.46 -0.81 -0.31
N VAL A 221 7.75 -1.93 -0.44
CA VAL A 221 6.29 -2.03 -0.31
C VAL A 221 5.97 -3.11 0.72
N VAL A 222 5.16 -2.79 1.71
CA VAL A 222 4.64 -3.76 2.69
C VAL A 222 3.15 -3.97 2.44
N MET A 223 2.77 -5.21 2.08
CA MET A 223 1.39 -5.62 1.95
C MET A 223 0.86 -6.01 3.33
N PHE A 224 -0.22 -5.38 3.72
CA PHE A 224 -0.90 -5.61 4.98
C PHE A 224 -2.29 -6.16 4.72
N SER A 225 -2.45 -7.46 4.93
CA SER A 225 -3.73 -8.17 4.81
C SER A 225 -4.39 -8.29 6.17
N SER A 226 -5.66 -7.88 6.29
CA SER A 226 -6.31 -7.87 7.61
C SER A 226 -7.82 -8.13 7.55
N ALA A 227 -8.36 -8.72 8.61
CA ALA A 227 -9.80 -8.76 8.87
C ALA A 227 -10.36 -7.38 9.21
N PHE A 228 -9.60 -6.58 9.94
CA PHE A 228 -9.99 -5.30 10.49
C PHE A 228 -9.10 -4.18 9.94
N PRO A 229 -9.61 -2.95 9.86
CA PRO A 229 -8.80 -1.83 9.40
C PRO A 229 -7.63 -1.61 10.37
N GLY A 230 -6.43 -1.45 9.81
CA GLY A 230 -5.23 -1.17 10.61
C GLY A 230 -5.18 0.26 11.19
N GLY A 231 -6.11 1.13 10.79
CA GLY A 231 -6.17 2.50 11.27
C GLY A 231 -4.92 3.32 10.96
N ARG A 232 -4.68 4.35 11.77
CA ARG A 232 -3.56 5.30 11.57
C ARG A 232 -2.19 4.73 11.95
N ILE A 233 -2.14 3.57 12.60
CA ILE A 233 -0.86 2.93 12.92
C ILE A 233 -0.12 2.50 11.65
N LEU A 234 -0.83 2.15 10.57
CA LEU A 234 -0.23 1.85 9.28
C LEU A 234 0.47 3.06 8.67
N ASN A 235 -0.13 4.25 8.81
CA ASN A 235 0.48 5.52 8.39
C ASN A 235 1.77 5.80 9.16
N TYR A 236 1.76 5.53 10.47
CA TYR A 236 2.96 5.64 11.30
C TYR A 236 4.06 4.69 10.84
N TYR A 237 3.75 3.42 10.56
CA TYR A 237 4.75 2.45 10.10
C TYR A 237 5.29 2.77 8.71
N ALA A 238 4.44 3.21 7.78
CA ALA A 238 4.87 3.67 6.46
C ALA A 238 5.90 4.80 6.58
N MET A 239 5.58 5.83 7.38
CA MET A 239 6.47 6.95 7.64
C MET A 239 7.74 6.53 8.39
N ARG A 240 7.60 5.71 9.45
CA ARG A 240 8.73 5.28 10.28
C ARG A 240 9.74 4.44 9.49
N ASN A 241 9.24 3.55 8.65
CA ASN A 241 10.08 2.59 7.93
C ASN A 241 10.39 3.01 6.50
N SER A 242 9.97 4.21 6.08
CA SER A 242 10.21 4.76 4.74
C SER A 242 9.79 3.79 3.62
N CYS A 243 8.67 3.09 3.80
CA CYS A 243 8.11 2.14 2.85
C CYS A 243 6.67 2.51 2.48
N TYR A 244 6.23 2.14 1.27
CA TYR A 244 4.82 2.18 0.96
C TYR A 244 4.09 1.07 1.72
N VAL A 245 2.86 1.36 2.15
CA VAL A 245 1.98 0.33 2.74
C VAL A 245 0.75 0.18 1.88
N MET A 246 0.48 -1.04 1.47
CA MET A 246 -0.70 -1.45 0.75
C MET A 246 -1.60 -2.25 1.70
N SER A 247 -2.67 -1.63 2.18
CA SER A 247 -3.62 -2.22 3.12
C SER A 247 -4.83 -2.78 2.39
N SER A 248 -5.11 -4.06 2.63
CA SER A 248 -6.26 -4.79 2.10
C SER A 248 -7.01 -5.42 3.28
N THR A 249 -8.22 -4.93 3.57
CA THR A 249 -8.91 -5.34 4.80
C THR A 249 -10.36 -5.77 4.59
N GLY A 250 -10.97 -6.26 5.64
CA GLY A 250 -12.40 -6.61 5.64
C GLY A 250 -13.33 -5.42 5.41
N SER A 251 -12.89 -4.19 5.60
CA SER A 251 -13.74 -3.00 5.58
C SER A 251 -13.24 -1.85 4.71
N ASP A 252 -11.97 -1.80 4.39
CA ASP A 252 -11.36 -0.78 3.53
C ASP A 252 -10.11 -1.29 2.82
N ALA A 253 -9.71 -0.61 1.77
CA ALA A 253 -8.40 -0.76 1.15
C ALA A 253 -7.73 0.61 1.03
N ARG A 254 -6.41 0.70 1.30
CA ARG A 254 -5.66 1.95 1.24
C ARG A 254 -4.26 1.75 0.68
N ILE A 255 -3.78 2.77 0.00
CA ILE A 255 -2.37 2.90 -0.39
C ILE A 255 -1.78 4.07 0.37
N ILE A 256 -0.73 3.83 1.13
CA ILE A 256 -0.09 4.80 2.02
C ILE A 256 1.34 5.08 1.54
N ASP A 257 1.68 6.35 1.44
CA ASP A 257 2.99 6.83 1.01
C ASP A 257 4.07 6.64 2.09
N ILE A 258 5.31 6.63 1.68
CA ILE A 258 6.48 6.61 2.58
C ILE A 258 6.52 7.81 3.55
N SER A 259 5.76 8.87 3.29
CA SER A 259 5.54 10.00 4.20
C SER A 259 4.46 9.75 5.25
N GLY A 260 3.75 8.61 5.18
CA GLY A 260 2.63 8.28 6.05
C GLY A 260 1.28 8.89 5.63
N ASN A 261 1.18 9.48 4.44
CA ASN A 261 -0.08 10.02 3.93
C ASN A 261 -0.81 9.01 3.07
N ASP A 262 -2.13 8.97 3.16
CA ASP A 262 -2.95 8.17 2.26
C ASP A 262 -2.88 8.74 0.84
N LEU A 263 -2.54 7.92 -0.14
CA LEU A 263 -2.53 8.26 -1.55
C LEU A 263 -3.87 7.90 -2.21
N ALA A 264 -4.43 6.76 -1.82
CA ALA A 264 -5.70 6.27 -2.31
C ALA A 264 -6.43 5.46 -1.24
N ALA A 265 -7.75 5.44 -1.31
CA ALA A 265 -8.61 4.61 -0.48
C ALA A 265 -9.79 4.10 -1.29
N SER A 266 -10.27 2.89 -0.96
CA SER A 266 -11.51 2.36 -1.52
C SER A 266 -12.72 3.17 -1.03
N THR A 267 -13.79 3.13 -1.80
CA THR A 267 -15.04 3.82 -1.48
C THR A 267 -16.20 2.82 -1.41
N LEU A 268 -17.39 3.32 -1.07
CA LEU A 268 -18.58 2.49 -1.07
C LEU A 268 -18.97 1.93 -2.45
N ASP A 269 -18.50 2.54 -3.53
CA ASP A 269 -18.83 2.15 -4.90
C ASP A 269 -17.65 1.50 -5.62
N VAL A 270 -16.41 1.89 -5.28
CA VAL A 270 -15.17 1.30 -5.80
C VAL A 270 -14.48 0.52 -4.68
N ARG A 271 -14.50 -0.81 -4.76
CA ARG A 271 -14.10 -1.75 -3.71
C ARG A 271 -12.62 -2.13 -3.77
N PHE A 272 -11.81 -1.26 -4.31
CA PHE A 272 -10.37 -1.36 -4.31
C PHE A 272 -9.75 0.03 -4.28
N ALA A 273 -8.56 0.11 -3.73
CA ALA A 273 -7.70 1.29 -3.83
C ALA A 273 -6.55 0.98 -4.78
N TRP A 274 -6.11 1.94 -5.57
CA TRP A 274 -4.95 1.80 -6.43
C TRP A 274 -4.17 3.09 -6.56
N GLU A 275 -2.88 2.97 -6.83
CA GLU A 275 -2.01 4.10 -7.13
C GLU A 275 -0.81 3.63 -7.96
N THR A 276 -0.33 4.49 -8.85
CA THR A 276 0.97 4.32 -9.49
C THR A 276 2.03 4.99 -8.64
N ILE A 277 2.78 4.19 -7.91
CA ILE A 277 3.85 4.65 -7.03
C ILE A 277 5.20 4.63 -7.76
N ASN A 278 6.12 5.47 -7.33
CA ASN A 278 7.50 5.42 -7.80
C ASN A 278 8.41 4.96 -6.64
N LEU A 279 9.05 3.81 -6.82
CA LEU A 279 9.98 3.28 -5.82
C LEU A 279 11.31 4.05 -5.77
N ASP A 280 11.60 4.87 -6.79
CA ASP A 280 12.72 5.80 -6.76
C ASP A 280 12.34 7.10 -6.03
N LYS A 281 12.06 6.96 -4.74
CA LYS A 281 11.62 8.00 -3.82
C LYS A 281 12.23 7.78 -2.44
N ILE A 282 12.68 8.86 -1.81
CA ILE A 282 13.27 8.85 -0.48
C ILE A 282 12.54 9.80 0.46
N SER A 283 12.68 9.54 1.74
CA SER A 283 12.27 10.42 2.83
C SER A 283 13.51 11.04 3.49
N THR A 284 13.46 12.35 3.74
CA THR A 284 14.53 13.11 4.41
C THR A 284 13.90 14.09 5.41
N PRO A 285 14.63 14.50 6.46
CA PRO A 285 14.16 15.56 7.36
C PRO A 285 13.90 16.87 6.59
N ALA A 286 12.88 17.63 6.99
CA ALA A 286 12.51 18.88 6.32
C ALA A 286 13.55 20.00 6.48
N TRP A 287 14.49 19.87 7.42
CA TRP A 287 15.52 20.88 7.71
C TRP A 287 16.85 20.70 6.97
N THR A 288 16.88 19.96 5.88
CA THR A 288 18.10 19.66 5.11
C THR A 288 18.82 20.90 4.50
N GLY A 289 18.41 22.10 4.85
CA GLY A 289 19.16 23.32 4.64
C GLY A 289 19.30 23.76 3.19
N LYS A 290 20.51 24.24 2.81
CA LYS A 290 20.78 24.80 1.46
C LYS A 290 20.80 23.77 0.33
N GLN A 291 20.89 22.50 0.65
CA GLN A 291 20.98 21.41 -0.34
C GLN A 291 19.76 21.34 -1.27
N ILE A 292 18.58 21.66 -0.76
CA ILE A 292 17.33 21.57 -1.55
C ILE A 292 17.25 22.66 -2.63
N PRO A 293 17.53 23.95 -2.37
CA PRO A 293 17.60 24.96 -3.42
C PRO A 293 18.61 24.59 -4.53
N ASP A 294 19.81 24.10 -4.15
CA ASP A 294 20.83 23.69 -5.11
C ASP A 294 20.37 22.48 -5.95
N LEU A 295 19.72 21.51 -5.31
CA LEU A 295 19.12 20.34 -5.97
C LEU A 295 18.05 20.77 -6.99
N VAL A 296 17.13 21.64 -6.59
CA VAL A 296 16.08 22.19 -7.47
C VAL A 296 16.69 22.98 -8.60
N GLY A 297 17.69 23.83 -8.32
CA GLY A 297 18.40 24.61 -9.34
C GLY A 297 19.06 23.74 -10.41
N LYS A 298 19.62 22.57 -10.03
CA LYS A 298 20.29 21.67 -10.97
C LYS A 298 19.33 20.76 -11.73
N TYR A 299 18.30 20.21 -11.07
CA TYR A 299 17.49 19.15 -11.64
C TYR A 299 16.08 19.59 -12.06
N GLY A 300 15.57 20.70 -11.51
CA GLY A 300 14.29 21.29 -11.91
C GLY A 300 13.14 20.28 -11.88
N ASP A 301 12.45 20.12 -13.01
CA ASP A 301 11.28 19.24 -13.15
C ASP A 301 11.60 17.73 -13.21
N ARG A 302 12.89 17.38 -13.27
CA ARG A 302 13.34 15.98 -13.19
C ARG A 302 13.24 15.37 -11.80
N ILE A 303 12.91 16.17 -10.81
CA ILE A 303 12.64 15.74 -9.45
C ILE A 303 11.29 16.28 -8.98
N LYS A 304 10.68 15.59 -8.03
CA LYS A 304 9.48 16.05 -7.33
C LYS A 304 9.77 16.08 -5.86
N ILE A 305 9.60 17.24 -5.26
CA ILE A 305 9.78 17.44 -3.83
C ILE A 305 8.42 17.74 -3.21
N LYS A 306 8.10 17.05 -2.11
CA LYS A 306 6.95 17.34 -1.25
C LYS A 306 7.43 17.50 0.18
N ALA A 307 7.15 18.65 0.78
CA ALA A 307 7.38 18.89 2.20
C ALA A 307 6.07 18.69 2.97
N TRP A 308 6.19 18.11 4.14
CA TRP A 308 5.07 17.82 5.03
C TRP A 308 5.38 18.43 6.40
N ASP A 309 5.05 19.71 6.55
CA ASP A 309 5.41 20.51 7.74
C ASP A 309 4.95 19.90 9.06
N TYR A 310 3.81 19.18 9.04
CA TYR A 310 3.30 18.49 10.23
C TYR A 310 4.19 17.38 10.76
N TYR A 311 5.05 16.81 9.92
CA TYR A 311 5.83 15.60 10.25
C TYR A 311 7.33 15.84 10.18
N ASP A 312 7.75 17.09 9.91
CA ASP A 312 9.17 17.40 9.71
C ASP A 312 9.82 16.51 8.64
N ILE A 313 9.02 16.08 7.64
CA ILE A 313 9.44 15.16 6.60
C ILE A 313 9.29 15.80 5.23
N MET A 314 10.29 15.59 4.41
CA MET A 314 10.26 15.89 3.00
C MET A 314 10.50 14.62 2.21
N THR A 315 9.83 14.46 1.08
CA THR A 315 10.10 13.40 0.12
C THR A 315 10.70 13.95 -1.15
N ILE A 316 11.69 13.26 -1.68
CA ILE A 316 12.32 13.54 -2.97
C ILE A 316 12.10 12.33 -3.86
N GLU A 317 11.55 12.56 -5.05
CA GLU A 317 11.19 11.54 -6.02
C GLU A 317 11.86 11.85 -7.36
N SER A 318 12.53 10.87 -7.97
CA SER A 318 13.07 11.02 -9.33
C SER A 318 11.93 11.00 -10.35
N ARG A 319 12.01 11.90 -11.35
CA ARG A 319 11.08 11.98 -12.47
C ARG A 319 11.75 11.81 -13.83
N GLY A 320 13.01 11.44 -13.83
CA GLY A 320 13.79 11.22 -15.03
C GLY A 320 14.21 9.76 -15.19
N PRO A 321 14.15 9.19 -16.40
CA PRO A 321 14.46 7.77 -16.61
C PRO A 321 15.93 7.43 -16.35
N ILE A 322 16.80 8.41 -16.28
CA ILE A 322 18.25 8.23 -16.10
C ILE A 322 18.70 8.73 -14.70
N LEU A 323 17.83 9.45 -14.00
CA LEU A 323 18.20 10.07 -12.73
C LEU A 323 17.99 9.10 -11.57
N LYS A 324 19.08 8.57 -11.02
CA LYS A 324 19.03 7.70 -9.84
C LYS A 324 19.11 8.55 -8.57
N LEU A 325 18.18 8.33 -7.63
CA LEU A 325 18.23 9.02 -6.33
C LEU A 325 19.50 8.73 -5.54
N THR A 326 20.07 7.54 -5.68
CA THR A 326 21.35 7.20 -5.05
C THR A 326 22.49 8.16 -5.45
N ASP A 327 22.47 8.64 -6.70
CA ASP A 327 23.47 9.58 -7.19
C ASP A 327 23.21 10.98 -6.63
N LEU A 328 21.93 11.40 -6.55
CA LEU A 328 21.53 12.66 -5.92
C LEU A 328 21.93 12.71 -4.45
N ILE A 329 21.64 11.64 -3.71
CA ILE A 329 21.97 11.53 -2.29
C ILE A 329 23.47 11.73 -2.08
N LYS A 330 24.31 11.09 -2.90
CA LYS A 330 25.76 11.20 -2.82
C LYS A 330 26.27 12.60 -3.19
N GLU A 331 25.78 13.11 -4.32
CA GLU A 331 26.21 14.41 -4.85
C GLU A 331 25.90 15.58 -3.89
N PHE A 332 24.66 15.61 -3.40
CA PHE A 332 24.19 16.69 -2.51
C PHE A 332 24.38 16.38 -1.03
N LYS A 333 24.96 15.21 -0.70
CA LYS A 333 25.15 14.74 0.69
C LYS A 333 23.83 14.80 1.48
N ILE A 334 22.74 14.34 0.85
CA ILE A 334 21.43 14.34 1.47
C ILE A 334 21.41 13.22 2.51
N GLU A 335 21.14 13.57 3.74
CA GLU A 335 20.92 12.60 4.81
C GLU A 335 19.46 12.09 4.74
N THR A 336 19.28 10.84 4.36
CA THR A 336 17.95 10.24 4.39
C THR A 336 17.52 10.02 5.85
N LYS A 337 16.21 9.97 6.08
CA LYS A 337 15.66 9.69 7.40
C LYS A 337 16.21 8.39 8.00
N ASP A 338 16.44 7.39 7.18
CA ASP A 338 16.95 6.10 7.61
C ASP A 338 18.40 6.19 8.07
N ILE A 339 19.24 6.93 7.34
CA ILE A 339 20.64 7.19 7.74
C ILE A 339 20.66 7.98 9.05
N LEU A 340 19.85 9.04 9.14
CA LEU A 340 19.78 9.85 10.35
C LEU A 340 19.40 9.03 11.59
N ILE A 341 18.38 8.17 11.47
CA ILE A 341 17.94 7.33 12.59
C ILE A 341 19.01 6.32 12.95
N SER A 342 19.58 5.58 11.99
CA SER A 342 20.57 4.55 12.26
C SER A 342 21.86 5.11 12.88
N THR A 343 22.36 6.22 12.35
CA THR A 343 23.56 6.88 12.91
C THR A 343 23.32 7.45 14.30
N SER A 344 22.10 7.95 14.55
CA SER A 344 21.70 8.41 15.89
C SER A 344 21.60 7.24 16.88
N GLU A 345 21.01 6.12 16.47
CA GLU A 345 20.94 4.89 17.30
C GLU A 345 22.34 4.37 17.64
N GLU A 346 23.24 4.31 16.67
CA GLU A 346 24.63 3.91 16.90
C GLU A 346 25.34 4.83 17.90
N ALA A 347 25.18 6.14 17.75
CA ALA A 347 25.75 7.11 18.67
C ALA A 347 25.17 6.98 20.09
N GLN A 348 23.86 6.74 20.21
CA GLN A 348 23.19 6.53 21.49
C GLN A 348 23.67 5.24 22.18
N ILE A 349 23.80 4.13 21.45
CA ILE A 349 24.31 2.86 21.97
C ILE A 349 25.74 3.06 22.50
N LYS A 350 26.59 3.72 21.74
CA LYS A 350 28.00 3.99 22.10
C LYS A 350 28.15 4.86 23.34
N ASN A 351 27.22 5.77 23.60
CA ASN A 351 27.28 6.73 24.70
C ASN A 351 26.32 6.39 25.86
N ARG A 352 25.65 5.26 25.84
CA ARG A 352 24.76 4.82 26.92
C ARG A 352 25.63 4.22 28.04
N LEU A 353 25.48 4.76 29.27
CA LEU A 353 26.17 4.32 30.48
C LEU A 353 25.61 3.00 31.00
#